data_1e0288862ed1a6f7a5f536efbfde02bc
#
_entry.id   1e0288862ed1a6f7a5f536efbfde02bc
#
_cell.length_a   1.000
_cell.length_b   1.000
_cell.length_c   1.000
_cell.angle_alpha   90.00
_cell.angle_beta   90.00
_cell.angle_gamma   90.00
#
_symmetry.space_group_name_H-M   'P 1'
#
loop_
_entity.id
_entity.type
_entity.pdbx_description
1 polymer ?
#
loop_
_entity_poly.entity_id
_entity_poly.type
_entity_poly.pdbx_seq_one_letter_code
_entity_poly.pdbx_strand_id
1 'polypeptide(L)'
;DMEGSRGLGDVYKRQQVGFDLSNKFTDQNNPTNSPNSNEPSYEKHEKLWCMPLPSGKKPKRFIDFQNDVAVSDVELAIREGFRSIEHVKRYTTLGMAGDQGKTSNLNGLQYVSKIEKKIVPEVGHTTFRPPYTPVTIGAIVGREVGNHYLPTRKSPIHTWHEENNAVFVAAGLWQRPRYYPRGSEDMNSAVNREAANVRKNVGICDVTTLGKIDIKGPDAPEFLNRVYTNAWLKLPVGKARYGVMLREDGMVFDDGTTSRLSENHFHMTTTTAQAANVLSHLEYYLQVVWPDLDVNVLSTTEQWSGIAVAGPKSRDLLSKLFPDVDMSNEGLPFMGLVDSSIDGIKARIYRISFSGELAYEVNVESNYGLYMWKKIMEVGQSFDIQPYGTEALSTLRIEMGHVAGAELDGRTIPFDVGLNSMVSQKKDFIGKRSLSKDAFTESDRQTIVGLVPLDKKTKIPEGSHIIEDNSAVAPIPKLGHVSSSCWSVEYNNPFSIAIIKDGKNKIGKNLYAVSPLKDISIPVEVVSSHYVDPEGSRVRS
;
A
#
# COMPACT_ATOMS: atom_id res chain seq x y z
N ASP A 1 31.29 -24.11 -29.84
CA ASP A 1 30.41 -24.20 -31.03
C ASP A 1 29.07 -23.58 -30.74
N MET A 2 28.93 -22.27 -31.02
CA MET A 2 27.66 -21.59 -30.87
C MET A 2 26.64 -21.91 -31.98
N GLU A 3 27.02 -22.60 -33.02
CA GLU A 3 26.05 -23.11 -34.01
C GLU A 3 25.24 -24.29 -33.51
N GLY A 4 25.62 -24.90 -32.40
CA GLY A 4 25.00 -26.11 -31.84
C GLY A 4 23.96 -25.94 -30.75
N SER A 5 23.65 -24.74 -30.26
CA SER A 5 22.64 -24.53 -29.23
C SER A 5 21.23 -24.54 -29.79
N ARG A 6 20.89 -25.60 -30.47
CA ARG A 6 19.53 -25.92 -30.89
C ARG A 6 18.94 -26.80 -29.80
N GLY A 7 18.15 -26.21 -28.91
CA GLY A 7 17.73 -26.79 -27.64
C GLY A 7 17.31 -28.26 -27.63
N LEU A 8 16.73 -28.81 -28.70
CA LEU A 8 16.39 -30.21 -28.82
C LEU A 8 17.61 -31.07 -29.23
N GLY A 9 18.47 -30.58 -30.13
CA GLY A 9 19.71 -31.31 -30.54
C GLY A 9 20.66 -31.53 -29.38
N ASP A 10 20.75 -30.59 -28.44
CA ASP A 10 21.59 -30.72 -27.23
C ASP A 10 21.04 -31.74 -26.24
N VAL A 11 19.71 -31.87 -26.13
CA VAL A 11 19.07 -32.87 -25.27
C VAL A 11 19.38 -34.28 -25.80
N TYR A 12 19.27 -34.51 -27.11
CA TYR A 12 19.59 -35.80 -27.71
C TYR A 12 21.08 -36.13 -27.60
N LYS A 13 21.98 -35.17 -27.81
CA LYS A 13 23.45 -35.38 -27.63
C LYS A 13 23.78 -35.70 -26.17
N ARG A 14 23.16 -35.05 -25.20
CA ARG A 14 23.33 -35.35 -23.78
C ARG A 14 22.80 -36.71 -23.39
N GLN A 15 21.65 -37.10 -23.95
CA GLN A 15 21.10 -38.45 -23.78
C GLN A 15 22.00 -39.51 -24.36
N GLN A 16 22.57 -39.29 -25.56
CA GLN A 16 23.52 -40.20 -26.18
C GLN A 16 24.82 -40.34 -25.34
N VAL A 17 25.38 -39.22 -24.87
CA VAL A 17 26.57 -39.23 -23.98
C VAL A 17 26.24 -39.91 -22.65
N GLY A 18 25.04 -39.69 -22.08
CA GLY A 18 24.58 -40.38 -20.88
C GLY A 18 24.46 -41.89 -21.08
N PHE A 19 23.92 -42.30 -22.24
CA PHE A 19 23.79 -43.70 -22.63
C PHE A 19 25.15 -44.37 -22.84
N ASP A 20 26.08 -43.71 -23.56
CA ASP A 20 27.42 -44.18 -23.80
C ASP A 20 28.26 -44.32 -22.52
N LEU A 21 28.07 -43.37 -21.57
CA LEU A 21 28.65 -43.45 -20.23
C LEU A 21 28.05 -44.59 -19.41
N SER A 22 26.72 -44.75 -19.42
CA SER A 22 26.04 -45.85 -18.72
C SER A 22 26.54 -47.19 -19.20
N ASN A 23 26.70 -47.38 -20.52
CA ASN A 23 27.21 -48.62 -21.12
C ASN A 23 28.67 -48.92 -20.79
N LYS A 24 29.47 -47.89 -20.44
CA LYS A 24 30.86 -48.06 -19.98
C LYS A 24 30.97 -48.54 -18.53
N PHE A 25 29.93 -48.30 -17.74
CA PHE A 25 29.93 -48.65 -16.30
C PHE A 25 29.07 -49.89 -15.96
N THR A 26 28.30 -50.41 -16.92
CA THR A 26 27.51 -51.64 -16.73
C THR A 26 28.14 -52.80 -17.50
N ASP A 27 28.75 -53.74 -16.78
CA ASP A 27 29.26 -55.03 -17.31
C ASP A 27 28.11 -55.95 -17.70
N GLN A 28 27.19 -55.51 -18.54
CA GLN A 28 26.10 -56.37 -19.01
C GLN A 28 26.03 -56.38 -20.54
N ASN A 29 26.27 -57.57 -21.09
CA ASN A 29 26.08 -57.96 -22.48
C ASN A 29 24.61 -57.94 -22.92
N ASN A 30 23.92 -56.85 -22.76
CA ASN A 30 22.59 -56.65 -23.34
C ASN A 30 22.67 -55.42 -24.27
N PRO A 31 22.58 -55.60 -25.58
CA PRO A 31 22.46 -54.49 -26.50
C PRO A 31 21.10 -53.87 -26.35
N THR A 32 20.95 -52.92 -25.43
CA THR A 32 19.84 -52.00 -25.47
C THR A 32 20.01 -51.18 -26.74
N ASN A 33 19.06 -51.35 -27.67
CA ASN A 33 19.04 -50.56 -28.90
C ASN A 33 19.09 -49.06 -28.53
N SER A 34 20.13 -48.41 -29.03
CA SER A 34 20.17 -46.95 -29.04
C SER A 34 18.88 -46.44 -29.68
N PRO A 35 18.13 -45.56 -29.04
CA PRO A 35 16.97 -44.97 -29.69
C PRO A 35 17.44 -44.33 -31.00
N ASN A 36 16.95 -44.80 -32.13
CA ASN A 36 17.18 -44.19 -33.44
C ASN A 36 16.56 -42.79 -33.41
N SER A 37 17.34 -41.79 -33.00
CA SER A 37 16.96 -40.41 -33.16
C SER A 37 17.23 -40.02 -34.60
N ASN A 38 16.23 -40.14 -35.45
CA ASN A 38 16.21 -39.35 -36.68
C ASN A 38 16.36 -37.88 -36.23
N GLU A 39 17.49 -37.23 -36.53
CA GLU A 39 17.60 -35.81 -36.30
C GLU A 39 16.41 -35.14 -37.00
N PRO A 40 15.58 -34.38 -36.29
CA PRO A 40 14.50 -33.65 -36.95
C PRO A 40 15.13 -32.70 -37.97
N SER A 41 14.69 -32.78 -39.23
CA SER A 41 15.09 -31.83 -40.27
C SER A 41 14.52 -30.45 -39.86
N TYR A 42 15.38 -29.62 -39.29
CA TYR A 42 14.99 -28.25 -39.01
C TYR A 42 14.95 -27.47 -40.34
N GLU A 43 13.80 -26.91 -40.67
CA GLU A 43 13.74 -25.84 -41.68
C GLU A 43 14.74 -24.75 -41.28
N LYS A 44 15.50 -24.25 -42.25
CA LYS A 44 16.44 -23.13 -42.03
C LYS A 44 15.59 -21.90 -41.71
N HIS A 45 15.36 -21.67 -40.43
CA HIS A 45 14.72 -20.41 -39.99
C HIS A 45 15.64 -19.23 -40.25
N GLU A 46 15.11 -18.18 -40.84
CA GLU A 46 15.82 -16.94 -41.04
C GLU A 46 16.19 -16.33 -39.67
N LYS A 47 17.47 -16.02 -39.49
CA LYS A 47 17.99 -15.47 -38.23
C LYS A 47 17.65 -13.98 -38.13
N LEU A 48 16.64 -13.63 -37.37
CA LEU A 48 16.26 -12.25 -37.14
C LEU A 48 16.73 -11.75 -35.76
N TRP A 49 17.92 -11.15 -35.73
CA TRP A 49 18.55 -10.65 -34.50
C TRP A 49 18.11 -9.21 -34.12
N CYS A 50 17.46 -8.51 -35.02
CA CYS A 50 16.96 -7.18 -34.81
C CYS A 50 15.77 -6.91 -35.73
N MET A 51 14.68 -6.42 -35.19
CA MET A 51 13.50 -6.10 -35.97
C MET A 51 13.80 -5.05 -37.06
N PRO A 52 13.33 -5.25 -38.31
CA PRO A 52 13.43 -4.24 -39.36
C PRO A 52 12.77 -2.93 -38.93
N LEU A 53 13.32 -1.81 -39.38
CA LEU A 53 12.71 -0.53 -39.12
C LEU A 53 11.53 -0.29 -40.09
N PRO A 54 10.36 0.14 -39.58
CA PRO A 54 9.29 0.59 -40.42
C PRO A 54 9.72 1.82 -41.23
N SER A 55 9.24 1.95 -42.47
CA SER A 55 9.53 3.11 -43.32
C SER A 55 9.13 4.41 -42.60
N GLY A 56 10.04 5.38 -42.56
CA GLY A 56 9.81 6.71 -41.99
C GLY A 56 9.78 6.83 -40.46
N LYS A 57 9.97 5.74 -39.72
CA LYS A 57 10.01 5.74 -38.23
C LYS A 57 11.32 5.18 -37.72
N LYS A 58 11.83 5.73 -36.61
CA LYS A 58 13.02 5.26 -35.89
C LYS A 58 12.67 4.87 -34.46
N PRO A 59 11.88 3.81 -34.23
CA PRO A 59 11.55 3.38 -32.87
C PRO A 59 12.81 2.88 -32.17
N LYS A 60 12.87 3.00 -30.85
CA LYS A 60 13.89 2.34 -30.04
C LYS A 60 13.75 0.82 -30.14
N ARG A 61 14.85 0.12 -30.35
CA ARG A 61 14.95 -1.33 -30.40
C ARG A 61 15.86 -1.76 -29.27
N PHE A 62 15.27 -2.21 -28.17
CA PHE A 62 16.02 -2.59 -26.98
C PHE A 62 16.72 -3.94 -27.15
N ILE A 63 17.96 -4.01 -26.67
CA ILE A 63 18.76 -5.24 -26.58
C ILE A 63 18.79 -5.71 -25.14
N ASP A 64 18.97 -4.78 -24.18
CA ASP A 64 18.99 -5.05 -22.75
C ASP A 64 17.87 -4.25 -22.09
N PHE A 65 16.85 -4.95 -21.59
CA PHE A 65 15.69 -4.33 -20.95
C PHE A 65 15.95 -3.91 -19.49
N GLN A 66 16.99 -4.45 -18.84
CA GLN A 66 17.29 -4.11 -17.46
C GLN A 66 18.01 -2.75 -17.35
N ASN A 67 18.84 -2.44 -18.36
CA ASN A 67 19.58 -1.18 -18.43
C ASN A 67 19.15 -0.29 -19.61
N ASP A 68 18.00 -0.58 -20.22
CA ASP A 68 17.44 0.16 -21.35
C ASP A 68 18.42 0.37 -22.53
N VAL A 69 19.34 -0.58 -22.75
CA VAL A 69 20.30 -0.48 -23.85
C VAL A 69 19.61 -0.78 -25.17
N ALA A 70 19.65 0.19 -26.08
CA ALA A 70 19.08 0.06 -27.41
C ALA A 70 20.16 -0.23 -28.48
N VAL A 71 19.71 -0.67 -29.62
CA VAL A 71 20.54 -0.85 -30.83
C VAL A 71 21.33 0.41 -31.17
N SER A 72 20.70 1.60 -31.05
CA SER A 72 21.33 2.90 -31.29
C SER A 72 22.51 3.19 -30.36
N ASP A 73 22.49 2.67 -29.15
CA ASP A 73 23.56 2.90 -28.17
C ASP A 73 24.79 2.06 -28.53
N VAL A 74 24.56 0.84 -29.00
CA VAL A 74 25.62 -0.02 -29.53
C VAL A 74 26.22 0.57 -30.83
N GLU A 75 25.38 1.08 -31.74
CA GLU A 75 25.82 1.77 -32.95
C GLU A 75 26.66 3.01 -32.62
N LEU A 76 26.26 3.77 -31.61
CA LEU A 76 26.97 4.94 -31.12
C LEU A 76 28.35 4.53 -30.57
N ALA A 77 28.39 3.54 -29.69
CA ALA A 77 29.63 3.05 -29.11
C ALA A 77 30.65 2.64 -30.19
N ILE A 78 30.23 1.88 -31.22
CA ILE A 78 31.09 1.45 -32.31
C ILE A 78 31.55 2.63 -33.16
N ARG A 79 30.66 3.58 -33.47
CA ARG A 79 30.98 4.80 -34.19
C ARG A 79 32.03 5.65 -33.47
N GLU A 80 32.00 5.68 -32.15
CA GLU A 80 32.97 6.38 -31.31
C GLU A 80 34.29 5.61 -31.10
N GLY A 81 34.41 4.44 -31.71
CA GLY A 81 35.66 3.67 -31.73
C GLY A 81 35.78 2.54 -30.71
N PHE A 82 34.72 2.29 -29.91
CA PHE A 82 34.69 1.17 -28.96
C PHE A 82 34.39 -0.15 -29.70
N ARG A 83 35.43 -0.82 -30.21
CA ARG A 83 35.28 -2.04 -31.03
C ARG A 83 35.36 -3.34 -30.24
N SER A 84 36.01 -3.33 -29.08
CA SER A 84 36.00 -4.49 -28.18
C SER A 84 34.64 -4.59 -27.51
N ILE A 85 34.05 -5.79 -27.49
CA ILE A 85 32.76 -6.04 -26.86
C ILE A 85 32.77 -5.66 -25.37
N GLU A 86 33.88 -5.80 -24.68
CA GLU A 86 34.03 -5.36 -23.29
C GLU A 86 34.00 -3.84 -23.13
N HIS A 87 34.48 -3.08 -24.12
CA HIS A 87 34.38 -1.64 -24.12
C HIS A 87 32.96 -1.18 -24.49
N VAL A 88 32.34 -1.83 -25.49
CA VAL A 88 30.91 -1.59 -25.83
C VAL A 88 30.03 -1.84 -24.60
N LYS A 89 30.27 -2.94 -23.88
CA LYS A 89 29.58 -3.25 -22.62
C LYS A 89 29.71 -2.11 -21.61
N ARG A 90 30.90 -1.58 -21.35
CA ARG A 90 31.13 -0.52 -20.37
C ARG A 90 30.53 0.82 -20.80
N TYR A 91 30.58 1.10 -22.08
CA TYR A 91 30.04 2.33 -22.65
C TYR A 91 28.50 2.36 -22.60
N THR A 92 27.88 1.21 -22.92
CA THR A 92 26.41 1.11 -23.05
C THR A 92 25.71 0.53 -21.82
N THR A 93 26.45 -0.04 -20.87
CA THR A 93 25.95 -0.89 -19.78
C THR A 93 25.32 -2.22 -20.21
N LEU A 94 25.48 -2.63 -21.48
CA LEU A 94 24.98 -3.89 -22.02
C LEU A 94 25.46 -5.08 -21.17
N GLY A 95 24.53 -5.85 -20.61
CA GLY A 95 24.83 -7.03 -19.81
C GLY A 95 25.49 -6.75 -18.45
N MET A 96 25.34 -5.54 -17.92
CA MET A 96 25.88 -5.16 -16.61
C MET A 96 24.84 -5.22 -15.48
N ALA A 97 23.60 -5.52 -15.78
CA ALA A 97 22.53 -5.65 -14.79
C ALA A 97 22.62 -6.96 -13.99
N GLY A 98 21.65 -7.21 -13.12
CA GLY A 98 21.62 -8.34 -12.19
C GLY A 98 21.70 -9.72 -12.86
N ASP A 99 21.21 -9.85 -14.10
CA ASP A 99 21.32 -11.09 -14.88
C ASP A 99 22.69 -11.29 -15.55
N GLN A 100 23.56 -10.28 -15.50
CA GLN A 100 24.88 -10.27 -16.12
C GLN A 100 24.85 -10.67 -17.59
N GLY A 101 23.85 -10.20 -18.31
CA GLY A 101 23.70 -10.37 -19.75
C GLY A 101 23.11 -11.70 -20.21
N LYS A 102 22.58 -12.54 -19.32
CA LYS A 102 21.96 -13.82 -19.72
C LYS A 102 20.84 -13.65 -20.75
N THR A 103 20.10 -12.57 -20.68
CA THR A 103 18.97 -12.28 -21.58
C THR A 103 19.35 -11.38 -22.75
N SER A 104 20.46 -10.65 -22.68
CA SER A 104 20.81 -9.59 -23.65
C SER A 104 22.07 -9.86 -24.47
N ASN A 105 23.06 -10.55 -23.89
CA ASN A 105 24.39 -10.67 -24.51
C ASN A 105 24.38 -11.35 -25.88
N LEU A 106 23.57 -12.39 -26.08
CA LEU A 106 23.53 -13.09 -27.36
C LEU A 106 23.06 -12.16 -28.49
N ASN A 107 22.01 -11.42 -28.26
CA ASN A 107 21.48 -10.45 -29.22
C ASN A 107 22.47 -9.29 -29.47
N GLY A 108 23.10 -8.80 -28.39
CA GLY A 108 24.12 -7.76 -28.47
C GLY A 108 25.32 -8.19 -29.30
N LEU A 109 25.86 -9.40 -29.04
CA LEU A 109 26.98 -9.97 -29.77
C LEU A 109 26.69 -10.16 -31.27
N GLN A 110 25.51 -10.69 -31.59
CA GLN A 110 25.06 -10.86 -32.97
C GLN A 110 24.92 -9.51 -33.68
N TYR A 111 24.46 -8.49 -32.98
CA TYR A 111 24.30 -7.17 -33.54
C TYR A 111 25.67 -6.49 -33.80
N VAL A 112 26.62 -6.58 -32.87
CA VAL A 112 27.99 -6.11 -33.03
C VAL A 112 28.70 -6.86 -34.18
N SER A 113 28.55 -8.19 -34.25
CA SER A 113 29.06 -9.05 -35.34
C SER A 113 28.56 -8.52 -36.70
N LYS A 114 27.29 -8.19 -36.82
CA LYS A 114 26.71 -7.65 -38.06
C LYS A 114 27.32 -6.29 -38.45
N ILE A 115 27.48 -5.36 -37.48
CA ILE A 115 28.06 -4.03 -37.75
C ILE A 115 29.55 -4.12 -38.12
N GLU A 116 30.31 -4.89 -37.36
CA GLU A 116 31.74 -5.05 -37.56
C GLU A 116 32.10 -6.00 -38.72
N LYS A 117 31.10 -6.67 -39.32
CA LYS A 117 31.26 -7.68 -40.38
C LYS A 117 32.22 -8.80 -39.98
N LYS A 118 32.12 -9.23 -38.72
CA LYS A 118 32.91 -10.31 -38.13
C LYS A 118 31.98 -11.46 -37.75
N ILE A 119 32.48 -12.65 -37.58
CA ILE A 119 31.73 -13.74 -36.97
C ILE A 119 31.73 -13.58 -35.43
N VAL A 120 30.73 -14.11 -34.75
CA VAL A 120 30.58 -13.95 -33.29
C VAL A 120 31.82 -14.42 -32.51
N PRO A 121 32.48 -15.53 -32.85
CA PRO A 121 33.74 -15.91 -32.20
C PRO A 121 34.87 -14.86 -32.29
N GLU A 122 34.93 -14.07 -33.36
CA GLU A 122 35.89 -12.98 -33.51
C GLU A 122 35.53 -11.73 -32.70
N VAL A 123 34.26 -11.50 -32.48
CA VAL A 123 33.79 -10.43 -31.59
C VAL A 123 34.11 -10.77 -30.12
N GLY A 124 34.09 -12.06 -29.79
CA GLY A 124 34.25 -12.56 -28.44
C GLY A 124 32.95 -12.44 -27.65
N HIS A 125 33.03 -12.61 -26.34
CA HIS A 125 31.86 -12.44 -25.44
C HIS A 125 32.26 -11.60 -24.24
N THR A 126 31.24 -11.04 -23.59
CA THR A 126 31.44 -10.24 -22.39
C THR A 126 31.75 -11.11 -21.17
N THR A 127 32.66 -10.63 -20.34
CA THR A 127 32.94 -11.25 -19.03
C THR A 127 31.89 -10.82 -18.02
N PHE A 128 31.26 -11.77 -17.37
CA PHE A 128 30.36 -11.51 -16.28
C PHE A 128 31.11 -11.37 -14.94
N ARG A 129 30.49 -10.67 -13.96
CA ARG A 129 31.04 -10.50 -12.63
C ARG A 129 30.15 -11.21 -11.58
N PRO A 130 30.75 -11.76 -10.51
CA PRO A 130 29.96 -12.31 -9.42
C PRO A 130 29.15 -11.18 -8.70
N PRO A 131 27.96 -11.50 -8.21
CA PRO A 131 27.27 -12.79 -8.34
C PRO A 131 26.61 -12.94 -9.71
N TYR A 132 26.99 -13.97 -10.47
CA TYR A 132 26.37 -14.27 -11.78
C TYR A 132 24.92 -14.73 -11.67
N THR A 133 24.60 -15.41 -10.59
CA THR A 133 23.25 -15.70 -10.18
C THR A 133 22.92 -14.78 -8.99
N PRO A 134 21.82 -14.02 -9.05
CA PRO A 134 21.42 -13.18 -7.93
C PRO A 134 21.34 -14.00 -6.65
N VAL A 135 21.99 -13.51 -5.59
CA VAL A 135 21.95 -14.13 -4.25
C VAL A 135 20.94 -13.37 -3.42
N THR A 136 19.95 -14.08 -2.88
CA THR A 136 18.97 -13.47 -1.99
C THR A 136 19.62 -13.09 -0.67
N ILE A 137 19.14 -12.03 -0.05
CA ILE A 137 19.57 -11.62 1.31
C ILE A 137 19.36 -12.77 2.29
N GLY A 138 18.27 -13.54 2.17
CA GLY A 138 18.00 -14.71 2.99
C GLY A 138 19.05 -15.82 2.87
N ALA A 139 19.63 -16.02 1.67
CA ALA A 139 20.72 -16.97 1.48
C ALA A 139 22.03 -16.51 2.14
N ILE A 140 22.33 -15.20 2.12
CA ILE A 140 23.49 -14.61 2.80
C ILE A 140 23.35 -14.70 4.31
N VAL A 141 22.15 -14.41 4.82
CA VAL A 141 21.86 -14.38 6.24
C VAL A 141 21.87 -15.78 6.86
N GLY A 142 21.54 -16.82 6.09
CA GLY A 142 21.56 -18.21 6.54
C GLY A 142 20.25 -18.66 7.19
N ARG A 143 20.26 -19.89 7.73
CA ARG A 143 19.04 -20.55 8.23
C ARG A 143 18.63 -20.13 9.63
N GLU A 144 19.57 -19.60 10.42
CA GLU A 144 19.39 -19.38 11.86
C GLU A 144 18.85 -18.00 12.23
N VAL A 145 18.42 -17.21 11.25
CA VAL A 145 18.05 -15.82 11.46
C VAL A 145 16.62 -15.65 11.95
N GLY A 146 15.75 -16.61 11.62
CA GLY A 146 14.38 -16.64 12.11
C GLY A 146 13.70 -15.27 12.02
N ASN A 147 13.20 -14.79 13.13
CA ASN A 147 12.51 -13.49 13.23
C ASN A 147 13.44 -12.27 13.04
N HIS A 148 14.75 -12.43 13.07
CA HIS A 148 15.68 -11.31 12.83
C HIS A 148 15.74 -10.89 11.36
N TYR A 149 15.41 -11.79 10.43
CA TYR A 149 15.34 -11.46 9.00
C TYR A 149 14.18 -10.50 8.68
N LEU A 150 13.04 -10.71 9.32
CA LEU A 150 11.88 -9.82 9.22
C LEU A 150 11.46 -9.42 10.62
N PRO A 151 11.95 -8.28 11.15
CA PRO A 151 11.64 -7.87 12.49
C PRO A 151 10.13 -7.66 12.66
N THR A 152 9.61 -8.18 13.75
CA THR A 152 8.22 -7.98 14.15
C THR A 152 8.17 -6.91 15.24
N ARG A 153 7.45 -5.83 15.01
CA ARG A 153 7.24 -4.76 15.98
C ARG A 153 5.97 -5.03 16.78
N LYS A 154 6.06 -4.86 18.08
CA LYS A 154 4.95 -5.07 19.03
C LYS A 154 4.70 -3.78 19.81
N SER A 155 3.44 -3.42 20.02
CA SER A 155 3.10 -2.30 20.89
C SER A 155 3.39 -2.63 22.36
N PRO A 156 3.55 -1.64 23.25
CA PRO A 156 3.68 -1.88 24.69
C PRO A 156 2.48 -2.63 25.30
N ILE A 157 1.35 -2.66 24.63
CA ILE A 157 0.10 -3.30 25.07
C ILE A 157 0.00 -4.74 24.56
N HIS A 158 0.89 -5.16 23.67
CA HIS A 158 0.81 -6.43 22.94
C HIS A 158 0.60 -7.67 23.83
N THR A 159 1.33 -7.78 24.95
CA THR A 159 1.20 -8.92 25.88
C THR A 159 -0.24 -9.03 26.42
N TRP A 160 -0.87 -7.91 26.73
CA TRP A 160 -2.27 -7.92 27.17
C TRP A 160 -3.20 -8.47 26.08
N HIS A 161 -2.95 -8.12 24.82
CA HIS A 161 -3.74 -8.63 23.71
C HIS A 161 -3.56 -10.15 23.54
N GLU A 162 -2.31 -10.66 23.65
CA GLU A 162 -2.03 -12.10 23.65
C GLU A 162 -2.77 -12.83 24.78
N GLU A 163 -2.69 -12.31 26.00
CA GLU A 163 -3.38 -12.86 27.18
C GLU A 163 -4.90 -12.85 27.05
N ASN A 164 -5.45 -11.96 26.24
CA ASN A 164 -6.89 -11.85 25.97
C ASN A 164 -7.31 -12.48 24.63
N ASN A 165 -6.50 -13.42 24.12
CA ASN A 165 -6.77 -14.23 22.94
C ASN A 165 -7.01 -13.42 21.64
N ALA A 166 -6.38 -12.26 21.50
CA ALA A 166 -6.45 -11.51 20.26
C ALA A 166 -5.84 -12.32 19.10
N VAL A 167 -6.52 -12.34 17.97
CA VAL A 167 -5.93 -12.77 16.69
C VAL A 167 -5.24 -11.57 16.07
N PHE A 168 -4.02 -11.76 15.57
CA PHE A 168 -3.21 -10.65 15.07
C PHE A 168 -3.16 -10.58 13.54
N VAL A 169 -2.90 -9.38 13.03
CA VAL A 169 -2.60 -9.10 11.62
C VAL A 169 -1.39 -8.16 11.52
N ALA A 170 -0.57 -8.37 10.50
CA ALA A 170 0.54 -7.49 10.21
C ALA A 170 0.06 -6.20 9.51
N ALA A 171 0.50 -5.05 10.03
CA ALA A 171 0.38 -3.73 9.40
C ALA A 171 1.79 -3.16 9.24
N GLY A 172 2.37 -3.29 8.04
CA GLY A 172 3.80 -3.13 7.87
C GLY A 172 4.56 -4.15 8.72
N LEU A 173 5.47 -3.70 9.58
CA LEU A 173 6.20 -4.56 10.50
C LEU A 173 5.48 -4.77 11.85
N TRP A 174 4.37 -4.07 12.09
CA TRP A 174 3.67 -4.12 13.36
C TRP A 174 2.65 -5.23 13.42
N GLN A 175 2.54 -5.90 14.58
CA GLN A 175 1.44 -6.79 14.90
C GLN A 175 0.31 -5.98 15.56
N ARG A 176 -0.88 -6.02 14.94
CA ARG A 176 -2.08 -5.36 15.46
C ARG A 176 -3.15 -6.40 15.80
N PRO A 177 -3.91 -6.22 16.91
CA PRO A 177 -5.10 -7.03 17.14
C PRO A 177 -6.06 -6.93 15.96
N ARG A 178 -6.38 -8.07 15.38
CA ARG A 178 -7.31 -8.18 14.27
C ARG A 178 -8.75 -8.25 14.74
N TYR A 179 -9.01 -9.15 15.70
CA TYR A 179 -10.26 -9.31 16.42
C TYR A 179 -10.03 -10.14 17.69
N TYR A 180 -11.03 -10.17 18.60
CA TYR A 180 -10.98 -10.89 19.86
C TYR A 180 -12.11 -11.93 19.93
N PRO A 181 -11.87 -13.20 19.58
CA PRO A 181 -12.89 -14.24 19.60
C PRO A 181 -13.33 -14.58 21.02
N ARG A 182 -14.59 -14.95 21.19
CA ARG A 182 -15.14 -15.49 22.45
C ARG A 182 -15.57 -16.94 22.23
N GLY A 183 -14.97 -17.86 22.97
CA GLY A 183 -15.24 -19.28 22.77
C GLY A 183 -14.95 -19.73 21.34
N SER A 184 -15.94 -20.25 20.65
CA SER A 184 -15.85 -20.77 19.28
C SER A 184 -16.31 -19.76 18.20
N GLU A 185 -16.37 -18.47 18.51
CA GLU A 185 -16.73 -17.44 17.53
C GLU A 185 -15.79 -17.48 16.32
N ASP A 186 -16.37 -17.44 15.13
CA ASP A 186 -15.61 -17.13 13.92
C ASP A 186 -15.29 -15.63 13.84
N MET A 187 -14.44 -15.25 12.89
CA MET A 187 -14.04 -13.86 12.70
C MET A 187 -15.23 -12.93 12.44
N ASN A 188 -16.18 -13.34 11.61
CA ASN A 188 -17.31 -12.47 11.26
C ASN A 188 -18.21 -12.19 12.47
N SER A 189 -18.49 -13.22 13.27
CA SER A 189 -19.28 -13.11 14.50
C SER A 189 -18.60 -12.21 15.53
N ALA A 190 -17.29 -12.40 15.73
CA ALA A 190 -16.50 -11.57 16.64
C ALA A 190 -16.47 -10.10 16.19
N VAL A 191 -16.19 -9.84 14.93
CA VAL A 191 -16.13 -8.50 14.34
C VAL A 191 -17.48 -7.77 14.44
N ASN A 192 -18.57 -8.45 14.12
CA ASN A 192 -19.91 -7.87 14.23
C ASN A 192 -20.25 -7.53 15.68
N ARG A 193 -19.92 -8.39 16.64
CA ARG A 193 -20.11 -8.13 18.07
C ARG A 193 -19.29 -6.94 18.55
N GLU A 194 -18.03 -6.86 18.16
CA GLU A 194 -17.14 -5.75 18.52
C GLU A 194 -17.65 -4.43 17.94
N ALA A 195 -17.99 -4.38 16.65
CA ALA A 195 -18.52 -3.19 16.00
C ALA A 195 -19.87 -2.76 16.61
N ALA A 196 -20.77 -3.72 16.88
CA ALA A 196 -22.04 -3.44 17.55
C ALA A 196 -21.85 -2.87 18.97
N ASN A 197 -20.83 -3.34 19.71
CA ASN A 197 -20.52 -2.78 21.02
C ASN A 197 -20.05 -1.34 20.93
N VAL A 198 -19.22 -1.00 19.96
CA VAL A 198 -18.77 0.38 19.71
C VAL A 198 -19.97 1.29 19.41
N ARG A 199 -20.91 0.83 18.58
CA ARG A 199 -22.14 1.60 18.25
C ARG A 199 -23.05 1.84 19.47
N LYS A 200 -23.11 0.90 20.41
CA LYS A 200 -24.05 0.91 21.53
C LYS A 200 -23.46 1.40 22.86
N ASN A 201 -22.23 1.08 23.14
CA ASN A 201 -21.57 1.28 24.43
C ASN A 201 -20.23 2.01 24.28
N VAL A 202 -19.12 1.32 24.59
CA VAL A 202 -17.75 1.79 24.44
C VAL A 202 -16.86 0.68 23.89
N GLY A 203 -16.10 1.00 22.86
CA GLY A 203 -14.98 0.17 22.40
C GLY A 203 -13.64 0.80 22.71
N ILE A 204 -12.63 -0.03 22.93
CA ILE A 204 -11.23 0.39 23.12
C ILE A 204 -10.35 -0.31 22.07
N CYS A 205 -9.49 0.46 21.38
CA CYS A 205 -8.60 -0.07 20.33
C CYS A 205 -7.18 0.45 20.50
N ASP A 206 -6.20 -0.45 20.34
CA ASP A 206 -4.78 -0.09 20.31
C ASP A 206 -4.43 0.53 18.95
N VAL A 207 -4.20 1.85 18.93
CA VAL A 207 -3.77 2.63 17.77
C VAL A 207 -2.32 3.11 17.90
N THR A 208 -1.55 2.52 18.82
CA THR A 208 -0.14 2.83 19.08
C THR A 208 0.72 2.73 17.83
N THR A 209 0.35 1.88 16.89
CA THR A 209 1.16 1.60 15.70
C THR A 209 1.11 2.67 14.61
N LEU A 210 0.19 3.64 14.70
CA LEU A 210 0.16 4.79 13.79
C LEU A 210 1.51 5.50 13.83
N GLY A 211 2.02 5.92 12.66
CA GLY A 211 3.20 6.75 12.60
C GLY A 211 2.97 8.07 13.36
N LYS A 212 3.97 8.53 14.08
CA LYS A 212 3.94 9.79 14.83
C LYS A 212 5.22 10.56 14.53
N ILE A 213 5.05 11.81 14.11
CA ILE A 213 6.16 12.68 13.73
C ILE A 213 5.95 14.03 14.40
N ASP A 214 6.93 14.45 15.18
CA ASP A 214 6.97 15.81 15.71
C ASP A 214 7.63 16.75 14.70
N ILE A 215 7.03 17.92 14.48
CA ILE A 215 7.48 18.95 13.55
C ILE A 215 7.61 20.23 14.34
N LYS A 216 8.83 20.74 14.44
CA LYS A 216 9.18 21.92 15.26
C LYS A 216 10.00 22.91 14.47
N GLY A 217 9.73 24.18 14.70
CA GLY A 217 10.47 25.29 14.13
C GLY A 217 9.59 26.49 13.80
N PRO A 218 10.16 27.67 13.65
CA PRO A 218 9.42 28.88 13.29
C PRO A 218 8.62 28.72 12.00
N ASP A 219 9.17 27.98 11.02
CA ASP A 219 8.56 27.76 9.72
C ASP A 219 7.70 26.48 9.64
N ALA A 220 7.48 25.77 10.76
CA ALA A 220 6.68 24.55 10.78
C ALA A 220 5.23 24.74 10.23
N PRO A 221 4.51 25.85 10.52
CA PRO A 221 3.21 26.12 9.92
C PRO A 221 3.26 26.26 8.39
N GLU A 222 4.28 26.95 7.86
CA GLU A 222 4.47 27.14 6.41
C GLU A 222 4.87 25.82 5.75
N PHE A 223 5.78 25.06 6.34
CA PHE A 223 6.16 23.75 5.85
C PHE A 223 4.95 22.83 5.69
N LEU A 224 4.14 22.67 6.75
CA LEU A 224 2.91 21.88 6.71
C LEU A 224 1.91 22.41 5.67
N ASN A 225 1.87 23.74 5.52
CA ASN A 225 1.02 24.36 4.52
C ASN A 225 1.43 24.03 3.07
N ARG A 226 2.73 23.79 2.81
CA ARG A 226 3.23 23.32 1.50
C ARG A 226 3.06 21.82 1.30
N VAL A 227 3.18 21.02 2.35
CA VAL A 227 3.07 19.56 2.30
C VAL A 227 1.63 19.10 2.09
N TYR A 228 0.69 19.64 2.85
CA TYR A 228 -0.71 19.23 2.81
C TYR A 228 -1.54 19.99 1.78
N THR A 229 -2.56 19.37 1.26
CA THR A 229 -3.53 19.98 0.32
C THR A 229 -4.35 21.10 0.96
N ASN A 230 -4.64 21.02 2.27
CA ASN A 230 -5.41 21.98 3.04
C ASN A 230 -4.53 22.95 3.84
N ALA A 231 -5.14 23.99 4.43
CA ALA A 231 -4.42 25.13 5.04
C ALA A 231 -4.01 24.85 6.49
N TRP A 232 -2.77 25.26 6.87
CA TRP A 232 -2.19 24.99 8.19
C TRP A 232 -1.75 26.24 8.96
N LEU A 233 -1.47 27.35 8.26
CA LEU A 233 -0.96 28.58 8.88
C LEU A 233 -1.81 29.09 10.06
N LYS A 234 -3.12 28.97 9.95
CA LYS A 234 -4.10 29.48 10.93
C LYS A 234 -4.74 28.39 11.79
N LEU A 235 -4.15 27.18 11.85
CA LEU A 235 -4.65 26.17 12.78
C LEU A 235 -4.38 26.67 14.22
N PRO A 236 -5.42 26.80 15.08
CA PRO A 236 -5.19 27.24 16.45
C PRO A 236 -4.38 26.22 17.27
N VAL A 237 -3.64 26.68 18.26
CA VAL A 237 -3.04 25.81 19.29
C VAL A 237 -4.18 25.06 20.02
N GLY A 238 -3.96 23.79 20.37
CA GLY A 238 -4.98 22.94 20.97
C GLY A 238 -6.01 22.37 19.98
N LYS A 239 -5.73 22.46 18.66
CA LYS A 239 -6.58 21.88 17.60
C LYS A 239 -5.80 20.91 16.73
N ALA A 240 -6.50 19.87 16.32
CA ALA A 240 -6.07 18.94 15.29
C ALA A 240 -6.80 19.24 13.97
N ARG A 241 -6.25 18.76 12.87
CA ARG A 241 -6.87 18.81 11.55
C ARG A 241 -6.48 17.56 10.78
N TYR A 242 -7.45 16.95 10.12
CA TYR A 242 -7.20 15.92 9.13
C TYR A 242 -6.57 16.55 7.90
N GLY A 243 -5.49 15.95 7.40
CA GLY A 243 -4.72 16.41 6.26
C GLY A 243 -4.50 15.31 5.23
N VAL A 244 -4.37 15.70 3.97
CA VAL A 244 -4.07 14.82 2.85
C VAL A 244 -2.79 15.29 2.18
N MET A 245 -1.84 14.39 2.02
CA MET A 245 -0.58 14.60 1.30
C MET A 245 -0.66 13.99 -0.10
N LEU A 246 -0.07 14.67 -1.07
CA LEU A 246 0.03 14.17 -2.44
C LEU A 246 1.50 13.95 -2.81
N ARG A 247 1.71 13.08 -3.79
CA ARG A 247 2.94 13.07 -4.58
C ARG A 247 2.89 14.18 -5.63
N GLU A 248 4.02 14.46 -6.27
CA GLU A 248 4.10 15.48 -7.32
C GLU A 248 3.19 15.16 -8.52
N ASP A 249 2.87 13.89 -8.76
CA ASP A 249 1.96 13.46 -9.83
C ASP A 249 0.47 13.73 -9.54
N GLY A 250 0.14 14.17 -8.30
CA GLY A 250 -1.22 14.48 -7.85
C GLY A 250 -1.94 13.33 -7.16
N MET A 251 -1.35 12.13 -7.12
CA MET A 251 -1.93 10.99 -6.40
C MET A 251 -1.79 11.16 -4.90
N VAL A 252 -2.75 10.62 -4.16
CA VAL A 252 -2.68 10.62 -2.69
C VAL A 252 -1.49 9.79 -2.24
N PHE A 253 -0.68 10.38 -1.38
CA PHE A 253 0.51 9.75 -0.80
C PHE A 253 0.24 9.14 0.57
N ASP A 254 -0.32 9.94 1.47
CA ASP A 254 -0.76 9.51 2.81
C ASP A 254 -1.77 10.52 3.36
N ASP A 255 -2.43 10.14 4.44
CA ASP A 255 -3.38 10.95 5.17
C ASP A 255 -3.19 10.78 6.68
N GLY A 256 -3.73 11.69 7.44
CA GLY A 256 -3.66 11.61 8.90
C GLY A 256 -4.09 12.89 9.59
N THR A 257 -4.07 12.86 10.92
CA THR A 257 -4.34 14.04 11.72
C THR A 257 -3.04 14.69 12.18
N THR A 258 -2.98 16.01 12.04
CA THR A 258 -1.88 16.80 12.59
C THR A 258 -2.44 17.83 13.57
N SER A 259 -1.88 17.90 14.75
CA SER A 259 -2.30 18.80 15.83
C SER A 259 -1.27 19.86 16.09
N ARG A 260 -1.70 21.08 16.42
CA ARG A 260 -0.82 22.17 16.85
C ARG A 260 -0.72 22.20 18.37
N LEU A 261 0.42 21.80 18.91
CA LEU A 261 0.66 21.69 20.35
C LEU A 261 1.10 23.02 20.96
N SER A 262 1.87 23.80 20.20
CA SER A 262 2.26 25.17 20.53
C SER A 262 2.42 25.96 19.24
N GLU A 263 2.82 27.23 19.34
CA GLU A 263 2.96 28.09 18.16
C GLU A 263 3.81 27.45 17.06
N ASN A 264 4.93 26.84 17.42
CA ASN A 264 5.93 26.29 16.50
C ASN A 264 6.13 24.77 16.68
N HIS A 265 5.16 24.06 17.28
CA HIS A 265 5.23 22.63 17.50
C HIS A 265 3.95 21.94 17.05
N PHE A 266 4.10 21.01 16.11
CA PHE A 266 3.02 20.16 15.60
C PHE A 266 3.34 18.69 15.84
N HIS A 267 2.30 17.89 16.04
CA HIS A 267 2.37 16.45 16.15
C HIS A 267 1.50 15.84 15.06
N MET A 268 2.12 15.15 14.13
CA MET A 268 1.51 14.51 12.96
C MET A 268 1.32 13.03 13.22
N THR A 269 0.16 12.48 12.85
CA THR A 269 -0.04 11.04 12.71
C THR A 269 -0.08 10.66 11.24
N THR A 270 0.35 9.44 10.91
CA THR A 270 0.40 8.87 9.56
C THR A 270 -0.16 7.46 9.57
N THR A 271 -0.47 6.91 8.40
CA THR A 271 -0.76 5.49 8.27
C THR A 271 0.39 4.65 8.82
N THR A 272 0.08 3.57 9.55
CA THR A 272 1.08 2.69 10.19
C THR A 272 2.18 2.23 9.22
N ALA A 273 1.81 1.74 8.05
CA ALA A 273 2.76 1.22 7.07
C ALA A 273 3.56 2.31 6.35
N GLN A 274 3.07 3.55 6.33
CA GLN A 274 3.68 4.67 5.61
C GLN A 274 4.56 5.56 6.48
N ALA A 275 4.64 5.32 7.79
CA ALA A 275 5.35 6.20 8.72
C ALA A 275 6.78 6.54 8.29
N ALA A 276 7.56 5.55 7.85
CA ALA A 276 8.94 5.77 7.38
C ALA A 276 8.99 6.52 6.04
N ASN A 277 8.07 6.20 5.11
CA ASN A 277 8.01 6.86 3.80
C ASN A 277 7.62 8.33 3.95
N VAL A 278 6.66 8.63 4.84
CA VAL A 278 6.27 10.01 5.13
C VAL A 278 7.44 10.78 5.74
N LEU A 279 8.14 10.20 6.73
CA LEU A 279 9.32 10.86 7.32
C LEU A 279 10.37 11.17 6.25
N SER A 280 10.74 10.19 5.43
CA SER A 280 11.72 10.39 4.35
C SER A 280 11.26 11.44 3.33
N HIS A 281 9.98 11.50 3.03
CA HIS A 281 9.39 12.51 2.16
C HIS A 281 9.52 13.92 2.76
N LEU A 282 9.20 14.08 4.05
CA LEU A 282 9.35 15.37 4.75
C LEU A 282 10.82 15.81 4.81
N GLU A 283 11.73 14.88 5.13
CA GLU A 283 13.18 15.16 5.16
C GLU A 283 13.71 15.55 3.78
N TYR A 284 13.28 14.88 2.71
CA TYR A 284 13.66 15.23 1.35
C TYR A 284 13.29 16.68 1.01
N TYR A 285 12.06 17.09 1.32
CA TYR A 285 11.64 18.46 1.04
C TYR A 285 12.39 19.49 1.87
N LEU A 286 12.67 19.21 3.13
CA LEU A 286 13.44 20.11 3.99
C LEU A 286 14.91 20.21 3.60
N GLN A 287 15.53 19.10 3.22
CA GLN A 287 16.97 19.08 2.96
C GLN A 287 17.32 19.47 1.52
N VAL A 288 16.42 19.22 0.56
CA VAL A 288 16.71 19.37 -0.87
C VAL A 288 15.91 20.48 -1.52
N VAL A 289 14.58 20.54 -1.27
CA VAL A 289 13.68 21.45 -2.00
C VAL A 289 13.51 22.79 -1.31
N TRP A 290 13.40 22.78 0.04
CA TRP A 290 13.20 23.98 0.87
C TRP A 290 14.22 24.06 2.01
N PRO A 291 15.54 24.07 1.72
CA PRO A 291 16.59 24.05 2.74
C PRO A 291 16.66 25.32 3.59
N ASP A 292 15.99 26.39 3.15
CA ASP A 292 15.95 27.67 3.88
C ASP A 292 14.89 27.71 5.00
N LEU A 293 14.02 26.68 5.10
CA LEU A 293 13.03 26.60 6.17
C LEU A 293 13.66 26.14 7.49
N ASP A 294 13.45 26.89 8.56
CA ASP A 294 13.86 26.50 9.91
C ASP A 294 12.82 25.55 10.54
N VAL A 295 12.95 24.28 10.17
CA VAL A 295 12.06 23.19 10.61
C VAL A 295 12.86 21.93 10.92
N ASN A 296 12.53 21.30 12.05
CA ASN A 296 13.04 19.98 12.42
C ASN A 296 11.90 18.97 12.43
N VAL A 297 12.12 17.78 11.87
CA VAL A 297 11.20 16.66 11.90
C VAL A 297 11.82 15.51 12.68
N LEU A 298 11.04 14.86 13.53
CA LEU A 298 11.48 13.75 14.36
C LEU A 298 10.42 12.68 14.46
N SER A 299 10.77 11.43 14.12
CA SER A 299 9.89 10.30 14.41
C SER A 299 9.76 10.07 15.91
N THR A 300 8.52 10.07 16.38
CA THR A 300 8.16 9.80 17.78
C THR A 300 7.23 8.60 17.91
N THR A 301 7.19 7.76 16.88
CA THR A 301 6.29 6.60 16.77
C THR A 301 6.40 5.68 17.98
N GLU A 302 7.61 5.34 18.40
CA GLU A 302 7.85 4.44 19.54
C GLU A 302 7.76 5.14 20.90
N GLN A 303 7.67 6.45 20.93
CA GLN A 303 7.65 7.23 22.18
C GLN A 303 6.25 7.35 22.77
N TRP A 304 5.21 7.12 21.97
CA TRP A 304 3.82 7.31 22.35
C TRP A 304 3.00 6.04 22.14
N SER A 305 2.27 5.63 23.17
CA SER A 305 1.15 4.70 23.06
C SER A 305 -0.12 5.47 22.82
N GLY A 306 -0.88 5.10 21.78
CA GLY A 306 -2.17 5.68 21.44
C GLY A 306 -3.30 4.69 21.68
N ILE A 307 -4.33 5.10 22.38
CA ILE A 307 -5.48 4.29 22.75
C ILE A 307 -6.74 5.00 22.27
N ALA A 308 -7.47 4.42 21.33
CA ALA A 308 -8.77 4.96 20.90
C ALA A 308 -9.87 4.43 21.80
N VAL A 309 -10.73 5.33 22.27
CA VAL A 309 -11.93 5.05 23.08
C VAL A 309 -13.13 5.61 22.33
N ALA A 310 -13.98 4.72 21.79
CA ALA A 310 -15.04 5.09 20.86
C ALA A 310 -16.40 4.54 21.28
N GLY A 311 -17.45 5.30 21.05
CA GLY A 311 -18.83 4.92 21.32
C GLY A 311 -19.57 5.98 22.15
N PRO A 312 -20.91 5.92 22.22
CA PRO A 312 -21.75 6.95 22.84
C PRO A 312 -21.45 7.19 24.33
N LYS A 313 -20.93 6.17 25.04
CA LYS A 313 -20.58 6.29 26.47
C LYS A 313 -19.09 6.67 26.70
N SER A 314 -18.33 6.96 25.65
CA SER A 314 -16.88 7.25 25.75
C SER A 314 -16.60 8.54 26.53
N ARG A 315 -17.43 9.57 26.39
CA ARG A 315 -17.33 10.82 27.15
C ARG A 315 -17.47 10.58 28.65
N ASP A 316 -18.51 9.87 29.06
CA ASP A 316 -18.79 9.61 30.47
C ASP A 316 -17.67 8.80 31.13
N LEU A 317 -17.14 7.82 30.40
CA LEU A 317 -15.98 7.05 30.83
C LEU A 317 -14.76 7.95 31.05
N LEU A 318 -14.41 8.76 30.06
CA LEU A 318 -13.22 9.61 30.15
C LEU A 318 -13.38 10.77 31.14
N SER A 319 -14.61 11.31 31.33
CA SER A 319 -14.89 12.28 32.40
C SER A 319 -14.67 11.68 33.79
N LYS A 320 -14.98 10.39 33.96
CA LYS A 320 -14.70 9.67 35.21
C LYS A 320 -13.19 9.40 35.41
N LEU A 321 -12.47 9.16 34.31
CA LEU A 321 -11.04 8.86 34.35
C LEU A 321 -10.18 10.12 34.53
N PHE A 322 -10.58 11.24 33.92
CA PHE A 322 -9.92 12.54 33.94
C PHE A 322 -10.86 13.63 34.47
N PRO A 323 -11.16 13.64 35.76
CA PRO A 323 -12.16 14.55 36.36
C PRO A 323 -11.80 16.04 36.24
N ASP A 324 -10.53 16.34 36.05
CA ASP A 324 -10.03 17.72 35.89
C ASP A 324 -10.17 18.24 34.45
N VAL A 325 -10.66 17.44 33.51
CA VAL A 325 -10.85 17.81 32.10
C VAL A 325 -12.33 18.00 31.81
N ASP A 326 -12.67 19.18 31.29
CA ASP A 326 -14.01 19.40 30.74
C ASP A 326 -14.13 18.69 29.37
N MET A 327 -14.80 17.52 29.38
CA MET A 327 -15.04 16.70 28.18
C MET A 327 -16.29 17.16 27.40
N SER A 328 -16.94 18.25 27.78
CA SER A 328 -18.09 18.82 27.06
C SER A 328 -17.70 19.28 25.65
N ASN A 329 -18.70 19.65 24.85
CA ASN A 329 -18.46 20.21 23.52
C ASN A 329 -17.76 21.57 23.55
N GLU A 330 -17.95 22.32 24.65
CA GLU A 330 -17.32 23.61 24.92
C GLU A 330 -15.88 23.45 25.39
N GLY A 331 -15.62 22.53 26.32
CA GLY A 331 -14.28 22.30 26.88
C GLY A 331 -13.35 21.58 25.92
N LEU A 332 -13.83 20.48 25.32
CA LEU A 332 -13.07 19.70 24.34
C LEU A 332 -13.90 19.49 23.06
N PRO A 333 -13.99 20.51 22.18
CA PRO A 333 -14.76 20.38 20.94
C PRO A 333 -14.15 19.39 19.96
N PHE A 334 -14.95 18.91 19.00
CA PHE A 334 -14.47 18.02 17.93
C PHE A 334 -13.18 18.56 17.27
N MET A 335 -12.21 17.69 17.03
CA MET A 335 -10.84 18.04 16.60
C MET A 335 -10.07 18.89 17.62
N GLY A 336 -10.50 18.96 18.87
CA GLY A 336 -9.76 19.54 19.98
C GLY A 336 -8.79 18.54 20.62
N LEU A 337 -7.81 19.07 21.34
CA LEU A 337 -6.91 18.31 22.19
C LEU A 337 -6.64 19.04 23.49
N VAL A 338 -6.36 18.29 24.55
CA VAL A 338 -5.98 18.79 25.86
C VAL A 338 -4.93 17.87 26.49
N ASP A 339 -3.95 18.48 27.14
CA ASP A 339 -3.01 17.75 28.00
C ASP A 339 -3.59 17.62 29.42
N SER A 340 -3.46 16.44 30.03
CA SER A 340 -3.92 16.14 31.38
C SER A 340 -2.94 15.15 32.03
N SER A 341 -3.27 14.66 33.22
CA SER A 341 -2.50 13.61 33.88
C SER A 341 -3.41 12.77 34.77
N ILE A 342 -3.02 11.50 34.94
CA ILE A 342 -3.64 10.56 35.88
C ILE A 342 -2.55 9.78 36.59
N ASP A 343 -2.62 9.66 37.91
CA ASP A 343 -1.64 8.96 38.74
C ASP A 343 -0.17 9.42 38.47
N GLY A 344 0.03 10.71 38.14
CA GLY A 344 1.30 11.30 37.79
C GLY A 344 1.77 11.06 36.34
N ILE A 345 1.01 10.30 35.54
CA ILE A 345 1.31 10.01 34.14
C ILE A 345 0.66 11.08 33.27
N LYS A 346 1.47 11.76 32.45
CA LYS A 346 0.97 12.72 31.48
C LYS A 346 0.20 12.01 30.38
N ALA A 347 -0.96 12.56 30.03
CA ALA A 347 -1.81 12.07 28.96
C ALA A 347 -2.21 13.22 28.05
N ARG A 348 -2.20 12.99 26.75
CA ARG A 348 -2.76 13.89 25.74
C ARG A 348 -4.03 13.29 25.19
N ILE A 349 -5.13 13.98 25.32
CA ILE A 349 -6.47 13.53 24.96
C ILE A 349 -6.90 14.31 23.71
N TYR A 350 -7.16 13.60 22.63
CA TYR A 350 -7.70 14.15 21.39
C TYR A 350 -9.16 13.76 21.26
N ARG A 351 -10.00 14.69 20.84
CA ARG A 351 -11.37 14.36 20.42
C ARG A 351 -11.41 14.18 18.90
N ILE A 352 -11.06 13.00 18.44
CA ILE A 352 -11.02 12.60 17.04
C ILE A 352 -11.66 11.23 16.87
N SER A 353 -12.20 10.95 15.69
CA SER A 353 -12.92 9.71 15.43
C SER A 353 -12.61 9.17 14.04
N PHE A 354 -12.22 7.90 13.98
CA PHE A 354 -12.17 7.13 12.73
C PHE A 354 -13.33 6.13 12.62
N SER A 355 -13.92 5.74 13.77
CA SER A 355 -15.07 4.83 13.84
C SER A 355 -16.41 5.48 13.44
N GLY A 356 -16.45 6.82 13.38
CA GLY A 356 -17.69 7.57 13.14
C GLY A 356 -18.59 7.73 14.37
N GLU A 357 -18.21 7.21 15.53
CA GLU A 357 -18.88 7.48 16.79
C GLU A 357 -18.21 8.64 17.53
N LEU A 358 -18.83 9.13 18.60
CA LEU A 358 -18.13 9.95 19.58
C LEU A 358 -16.89 9.19 20.04
N ALA A 359 -15.70 9.77 19.84
CA ALA A 359 -14.47 9.08 20.13
C ALA A 359 -13.36 10.02 20.57
N TYR A 360 -12.44 9.44 21.31
CA TYR A 360 -11.26 10.08 21.82
C TYR A 360 -10.03 9.20 21.58
N GLU A 361 -8.87 9.81 21.47
CA GLU A 361 -7.60 9.10 21.55
C GLU A 361 -6.81 9.60 22.75
N VAL A 362 -6.47 8.69 23.64
CA VAL A 362 -5.63 8.94 24.82
C VAL A 362 -4.22 8.51 24.49
N ASN A 363 -3.30 9.46 24.42
CA ASN A 363 -1.89 9.23 24.13
C ASN A 363 -1.07 9.43 25.41
N VAL A 364 -0.23 8.44 25.74
CA VAL A 364 0.70 8.48 26.87
C VAL A 364 2.10 8.07 26.41
N GLU A 365 3.13 8.40 27.18
CA GLU A 365 4.47 7.86 26.91
C GLU A 365 4.42 6.33 26.86
N SER A 366 5.15 5.73 25.92
CA SER A 366 5.06 4.29 25.60
C SER A 366 5.16 3.38 26.82
N ASN A 367 6.04 3.72 27.78
CA ASN A 367 6.24 2.94 29.01
C ASN A 367 4.97 2.81 29.86
N TYR A 368 4.02 3.71 29.70
CA TYR A 368 2.75 3.72 30.45
C TYR A 368 1.57 3.20 29.63
N GLY A 369 1.79 2.76 28.39
CA GLY A 369 0.73 2.31 27.48
C GLY A 369 -0.09 1.17 28.08
N LEU A 370 0.55 0.13 28.59
CA LEU A 370 -0.12 -1.01 29.23
C LEU A 370 -0.89 -0.60 30.49
N TYR A 371 -0.28 0.29 31.30
CA TYR A 371 -0.94 0.79 32.50
C TYR A 371 -2.24 1.55 32.13
N MET A 372 -2.14 2.49 31.20
CA MET A 372 -3.29 3.29 30.77
C MET A 372 -4.38 2.43 30.14
N TRP A 373 -4.02 1.45 29.33
CA TRP A 373 -4.96 0.48 28.77
C TRP A 373 -5.75 -0.25 29.86
N LYS A 374 -5.05 -0.81 30.87
CA LYS A 374 -5.67 -1.51 31.99
C LYS A 374 -6.57 -0.58 32.81
N LYS A 375 -6.13 0.67 33.02
CA LYS A 375 -6.89 1.66 33.76
C LYS A 375 -8.20 2.05 33.05
N ILE A 376 -8.13 2.27 31.73
CA ILE A 376 -9.33 2.54 30.92
C ILE A 376 -10.27 1.32 30.94
N MET A 377 -9.75 0.11 30.81
CA MET A 377 -10.54 -1.12 30.88
C MET A 377 -11.23 -1.29 32.24
N GLU A 378 -10.51 -1.02 33.34
CA GLU A 378 -11.05 -1.08 34.70
C GLU A 378 -12.22 -0.11 34.91
N VAL A 379 -12.01 1.18 34.64
CA VAL A 379 -13.05 2.21 34.78
C VAL A 379 -14.22 1.96 33.81
N GLY A 380 -13.88 1.44 32.62
CA GLY A 380 -14.82 1.17 31.54
C GLY A 380 -15.78 0.00 31.78
N GLN A 381 -15.54 -0.86 32.78
CA GLN A 381 -16.42 -1.99 33.09
C GLN A 381 -17.86 -1.54 33.35
N SER A 382 -18.05 -0.41 34.04
CA SER A 382 -19.37 0.16 34.33
C SER A 382 -20.08 0.75 33.08
N PHE A 383 -19.39 0.81 31.93
CA PHE A 383 -19.87 1.33 30.65
C PHE A 383 -19.94 0.24 29.57
N ASP A 384 -19.78 -1.03 29.92
CA ASP A 384 -19.73 -2.18 28.99
C ASP A 384 -18.60 -2.08 27.96
N ILE A 385 -17.42 -1.60 28.39
CA ILE A 385 -16.24 -1.49 27.52
C ILE A 385 -15.78 -2.85 26.99
N GLN A 386 -15.46 -2.91 25.71
CA GLN A 386 -14.86 -4.10 25.09
C GLN A 386 -13.71 -3.70 24.17
N PRO A 387 -12.63 -4.52 24.12
CA PRO A 387 -11.63 -4.33 23.09
C PRO A 387 -12.22 -4.65 21.72
N TYR A 388 -11.76 -3.93 20.70
CA TYR A 388 -12.08 -4.23 19.30
C TYR A 388 -10.84 -4.14 18.43
N GLY A 389 -10.79 -4.99 17.40
CA GLY A 389 -9.65 -5.09 16.52
C GLY A 389 -9.79 -4.28 15.23
N THR A 390 -8.79 -4.44 14.36
CA THR A 390 -8.72 -3.70 13.09
C THR A 390 -9.85 -4.04 12.14
N GLU A 391 -10.42 -5.27 12.19
CA GLU A 391 -11.54 -5.65 11.31
C GLU A 391 -12.84 -4.94 11.73
N ALA A 392 -13.11 -4.85 13.05
CA ALA A 392 -14.25 -4.07 13.53
C ALA A 392 -14.05 -2.57 13.24
N LEU A 393 -12.84 -2.03 13.43
CA LEU A 393 -12.51 -0.67 13.05
C LEU A 393 -12.75 -0.44 11.54
N SER A 394 -12.39 -1.42 10.70
CA SER A 394 -12.65 -1.37 9.26
C SER A 394 -14.14 -1.38 8.94
N THR A 395 -14.93 -2.22 9.61
CA THR A 395 -16.41 -2.20 9.46
C THR A 395 -16.97 -0.81 9.77
N LEU A 396 -16.60 -0.24 10.91
CA LEU A 396 -17.08 1.07 11.37
C LEU A 396 -16.71 2.20 10.40
N ARG A 397 -15.47 2.24 9.90
CA ARG A 397 -15.03 3.28 8.95
C ARG A 397 -15.70 3.12 7.58
N ILE A 398 -15.96 1.87 7.12
CA ILE A 398 -16.64 1.61 5.85
C ILE A 398 -18.06 2.15 5.90
N GLU A 399 -18.80 1.90 6.99
CA GLU A 399 -20.14 2.44 7.20
C GLU A 399 -20.19 3.98 7.13
N MET A 400 -19.13 4.64 7.59
CA MET A 400 -18.99 6.10 7.55
C MET A 400 -18.49 6.65 6.23
N GLY A 401 -18.02 5.79 5.31
CA GLY A 401 -17.39 6.21 4.07
C GLY A 401 -16.00 6.81 4.24
N HIS A 402 -15.35 6.57 5.38
CA HIS A 402 -13.97 6.99 5.59
C HIS A 402 -13.03 6.14 4.74
N VAL A 403 -12.20 6.81 3.96
CA VAL A 403 -11.21 6.16 3.09
C VAL A 403 -10.04 5.61 3.90
N ALA A 404 -9.43 4.55 3.40
CA ALA A 404 -8.25 3.93 3.98
C ALA A 404 -7.35 3.36 2.87
N GLY A 405 -6.34 2.58 3.21
CA GLY A 405 -5.35 2.09 2.26
C GLY A 405 -5.90 1.42 0.99
N ALA A 406 -7.07 0.78 1.05
CA ALA A 406 -7.70 0.17 -0.13
C ALA A 406 -8.21 1.21 -1.15
N GLU A 407 -8.62 2.39 -0.69
CA GLU A 407 -9.04 3.53 -1.51
C GLU A 407 -7.87 4.46 -1.85
N LEU A 408 -6.81 4.45 -1.04
CA LEU A 408 -5.63 5.31 -1.14
C LEU A 408 -4.38 4.50 -1.56
N ASP A 409 -4.52 3.69 -2.59
CA ASP A 409 -3.51 2.74 -3.06
C ASP A 409 -2.45 3.35 -4.01
N GLY A 410 -2.39 4.68 -4.10
CA GLY A 410 -1.46 5.41 -4.96
C GLY A 410 -1.94 5.61 -6.40
N ARG A 411 -3.20 5.25 -6.71
CA ARG A 411 -3.83 5.43 -8.04
C ARG A 411 -4.99 6.42 -8.02
N THR A 412 -5.32 6.97 -6.87
CA THR A 412 -6.44 7.88 -6.66
C THR A 412 -5.96 9.29 -6.33
N ILE A 413 -6.69 10.29 -6.83
CA ILE A 413 -6.53 11.68 -6.45
C ILE A 413 -7.63 12.05 -5.43
N PRO A 414 -7.51 13.14 -4.68
CA PRO A 414 -8.52 13.53 -3.67
C PRO A 414 -9.96 13.57 -4.20
N PHE A 415 -10.14 13.95 -5.46
CA PHE A 415 -11.46 14.06 -6.08
C PHE A 415 -12.13 12.70 -6.31
N ASP A 416 -11.35 11.65 -6.56
CA ASP A 416 -11.84 10.29 -6.75
C ASP A 416 -12.45 9.71 -5.47
N VAL A 417 -11.92 10.12 -4.33
CA VAL A 417 -12.25 9.57 -3.00
C VAL A 417 -13.08 10.52 -2.13
N GLY A 418 -13.67 11.55 -2.74
CA GLY A 418 -14.60 12.44 -2.04
C GLY A 418 -13.97 13.51 -1.16
N LEU A 419 -12.65 13.70 -1.23
CA LEU A 419 -11.89 14.67 -0.41
C LEU A 419 -11.73 16.06 -1.07
N ASN A 420 -12.66 16.43 -1.93
CA ASN A 420 -12.64 17.70 -2.68
C ASN A 420 -12.49 18.93 -1.76
N SER A 421 -13.19 18.94 -0.63
CA SER A 421 -13.16 20.04 0.34
C SER A 421 -11.81 20.22 1.03
N MET A 422 -10.96 19.19 0.97
CA MET A 422 -9.60 19.21 1.54
C MET A 422 -8.59 19.87 0.59
N VAL A 423 -8.92 20.08 -0.68
CA VAL A 423 -8.01 20.63 -1.70
C VAL A 423 -8.17 22.14 -1.80
N SER A 424 -7.21 22.87 -1.24
CA SER A 424 -7.21 24.34 -1.25
C SER A 424 -6.99 24.90 -2.66
N GLN A 425 -7.87 25.81 -3.08
CA GLN A 425 -7.69 26.58 -4.31
C GLN A 425 -6.77 27.80 -4.11
N LYS A 426 -6.58 28.25 -2.86
CA LYS A 426 -5.96 29.54 -2.52
C LYS A 426 -4.46 29.48 -2.25
N LYS A 427 -3.90 28.31 -2.02
CA LYS A 427 -2.48 28.13 -1.72
C LYS A 427 -1.82 27.15 -2.67
N ASP A 428 -0.50 27.16 -2.72
CA ASP A 428 0.28 26.13 -3.40
C ASP A 428 0.62 24.98 -2.43
N PHE A 429 0.82 23.77 -2.99
CA PHE A 429 1.18 22.57 -2.26
C PHE A 429 1.73 21.50 -3.21
N ILE A 430 2.42 20.50 -2.67
CA ILE A 430 2.96 19.36 -3.44
C ILE A 430 1.83 18.69 -4.25
N GLY A 431 2.05 18.54 -5.55
CA GLY A 431 1.10 17.87 -6.46
C GLY A 431 -0.02 18.74 -7.00
N LYS A 432 -0.22 19.99 -6.52
CA LYS A 432 -1.32 20.87 -6.97
C LYS A 432 -1.36 21.04 -8.48
N ARG A 433 -0.21 21.34 -9.10
CA ARG A 433 -0.11 21.53 -10.55
C ARG A 433 -0.59 20.31 -11.34
N SER A 434 -0.30 19.11 -10.82
CA SER A 434 -0.69 17.87 -11.49
C SER A 434 -2.19 17.61 -11.44
N LEU A 435 -2.92 18.15 -10.46
CA LEU A 435 -4.38 18.03 -10.38
C LEU A 435 -5.13 18.75 -11.52
N SER A 436 -4.46 19.64 -12.25
CA SER A 436 -5.05 20.32 -13.43
C SER A 436 -4.82 19.59 -14.75
N LYS A 437 -4.22 18.39 -14.76
CA LYS A 437 -4.09 17.57 -15.98
C LYS A 437 -5.46 17.19 -16.53
N ASP A 438 -5.61 17.17 -17.86
CA ASP A 438 -6.85 16.84 -18.54
C ASP A 438 -7.46 15.53 -18.02
N ALA A 439 -6.66 14.48 -17.89
CA ALA A 439 -7.10 13.19 -17.37
C ALA A 439 -7.67 13.24 -15.94
N PHE A 440 -7.38 14.28 -15.14
CA PHE A 440 -7.89 14.46 -13.78
C PHE A 440 -9.11 15.37 -13.70
N THR A 441 -9.40 16.08 -14.78
CA THR A 441 -10.51 17.03 -14.89
C THR A 441 -11.67 16.52 -15.76
N GLU A 442 -11.58 15.30 -16.30
CA GLU A 442 -12.64 14.65 -17.06
C GLU A 442 -13.94 14.55 -16.22
N SER A 443 -15.07 14.88 -16.84
CA SER A 443 -16.38 14.94 -16.18
C SER A 443 -16.88 13.57 -15.73
N ASP A 444 -16.47 12.48 -16.41
CA ASP A 444 -16.87 11.10 -16.16
C ASP A 444 -15.81 10.30 -15.34
N ARG A 445 -14.88 11.03 -14.70
CA ARG A 445 -13.86 10.42 -13.87
C ARG A 445 -14.46 9.54 -12.79
N GLN A 446 -13.69 8.53 -12.37
CA GLN A 446 -14.08 7.64 -11.28
C GLN A 446 -14.30 8.41 -9.98
N THR A 447 -15.30 8.02 -9.21
CA THR A 447 -15.60 8.57 -7.89
C THR A 447 -16.06 7.49 -6.92
N ILE A 448 -15.81 7.73 -5.64
CA ILE A 448 -16.23 6.85 -4.56
C ILE A 448 -17.75 6.83 -4.42
N VAL A 449 -18.30 5.64 -4.22
CA VAL A 449 -19.73 5.39 -3.97
C VAL A 449 -19.90 4.25 -2.96
N GLY A 450 -21.08 4.14 -2.40
CA GLY A 450 -21.54 2.97 -1.66
C GLY A 450 -22.27 2.00 -2.57
N LEU A 451 -22.26 0.71 -2.23
CA LEU A 451 -23.02 -0.33 -2.89
C LEU A 451 -23.76 -1.17 -1.87
N VAL A 452 -25.04 -1.39 -2.11
CA VAL A 452 -25.90 -2.29 -1.32
C VAL A 452 -26.44 -3.37 -2.24
N PRO A 453 -26.24 -4.67 -1.93
CA PRO A 453 -26.86 -5.75 -2.69
C PRO A 453 -28.39 -5.68 -2.64
N LEU A 454 -29.06 -5.91 -3.76
CA LEU A 454 -30.52 -5.82 -3.82
C LEU A 454 -31.22 -6.83 -2.89
N ASP A 455 -30.59 -8.00 -2.66
CA ASP A 455 -31.10 -9.02 -1.73
C ASP A 455 -30.86 -8.68 -0.25
N LYS A 456 -30.04 -7.66 0.03
CA LYS A 456 -29.60 -7.23 1.37
C LYS A 456 -28.98 -8.34 2.23
N LYS A 457 -28.45 -9.39 1.62
CA LYS A 457 -27.93 -10.57 2.31
C LYS A 457 -26.55 -10.99 1.80
N THR A 458 -26.29 -10.89 0.50
CA THR A 458 -25.08 -11.40 -0.11
C THR A 458 -23.94 -10.38 0.02
N LYS A 459 -22.89 -10.72 0.78
CA LYS A 459 -21.69 -9.88 0.90
C LYS A 459 -20.96 -9.83 -0.44
N ILE A 460 -20.65 -8.62 -0.91
CA ILE A 460 -19.88 -8.40 -2.14
C ILE A 460 -18.41 -8.65 -1.84
N PRO A 461 -17.71 -9.54 -2.58
CA PRO A 461 -16.27 -9.72 -2.39
C PRO A 461 -15.48 -8.46 -2.78
N GLU A 462 -14.48 -8.11 -1.98
CA GLU A 462 -13.52 -7.08 -2.34
C GLU A 462 -12.79 -7.44 -3.64
N GLY A 463 -12.48 -6.43 -4.46
CA GLY A 463 -11.92 -6.62 -5.79
C GLY A 463 -12.94 -6.98 -6.87
N SER A 464 -14.23 -7.18 -6.54
CA SER A 464 -15.27 -7.40 -7.55
C SER A 464 -15.34 -6.22 -8.51
N HIS A 465 -15.47 -6.51 -9.81
CA HIS A 465 -15.64 -5.50 -10.84
C HIS A 465 -17.08 -5.01 -10.89
N ILE A 466 -17.28 -3.74 -11.17
CA ILE A 466 -18.62 -3.16 -11.37
C ILE A 466 -18.87 -3.00 -12.86
N ILE A 467 -20.00 -3.54 -13.32
CA ILE A 467 -20.46 -3.52 -14.72
C ILE A 467 -21.91 -3.05 -14.83
N GLU A 468 -22.30 -2.53 -15.99
CA GLU A 468 -23.67 -2.08 -16.25
C GLU A 468 -24.57 -3.21 -16.72
N ASP A 469 -24.07 -4.09 -17.57
CA ASP A 469 -24.85 -5.13 -18.23
C ASP A 469 -24.26 -6.53 -17.93
N ASN A 470 -25.04 -7.33 -17.24
CA ASN A 470 -24.65 -8.71 -16.88
C ASN A 470 -24.77 -9.70 -18.05
N SER A 471 -25.40 -9.32 -19.15
CA SER A 471 -25.51 -10.12 -20.38
C SER A 471 -24.35 -9.88 -21.36
N ALA A 472 -23.47 -8.92 -21.07
CA ALA A 472 -22.36 -8.57 -21.94
C ALA A 472 -21.36 -9.71 -22.10
N VAL A 473 -20.90 -9.95 -23.33
CA VAL A 473 -19.89 -10.96 -23.67
C VAL A 473 -18.49 -10.36 -23.53
N ALA A 474 -17.54 -11.15 -23.01
CA ALA A 474 -16.16 -10.72 -22.85
C ALA A 474 -15.52 -10.26 -24.18
N PRO A 475 -14.71 -9.16 -24.18
CA PRO A 475 -14.27 -8.39 -23.01
C PRO A 475 -15.35 -7.42 -22.50
N ILE A 476 -15.72 -7.56 -21.21
CA ILE A 476 -16.77 -6.74 -20.59
C ILE A 476 -16.19 -5.42 -20.10
N PRO A 477 -16.72 -4.26 -20.55
CA PRO A 477 -16.29 -2.96 -20.03
C PRO A 477 -16.62 -2.85 -18.53
N LYS A 478 -15.61 -2.60 -17.71
CA LYS A 478 -15.80 -2.33 -16.28
C LYS A 478 -15.93 -0.84 -16.01
N LEU A 479 -16.81 -0.47 -15.10
CA LEU A 479 -16.92 0.87 -14.57
C LEU A 479 -15.90 1.16 -13.46
N GLY A 480 -15.51 0.12 -12.72
CA GLY A 480 -14.60 0.23 -11.59
C GLY A 480 -14.58 -1.05 -10.76
N HIS A 481 -14.30 -0.91 -9.46
CA HIS A 481 -14.17 -2.06 -8.56
C HIS A 481 -14.60 -1.74 -7.13
N VAL A 482 -14.90 -2.79 -6.38
CA VAL A 482 -15.15 -2.75 -4.94
C VAL A 482 -13.81 -2.70 -4.20
N SER A 483 -13.59 -1.66 -3.43
CA SER A 483 -12.36 -1.48 -2.63
C SER A 483 -12.48 -2.10 -1.25
N SER A 484 -13.62 -1.93 -0.59
CA SER A 484 -13.85 -2.41 0.77
C SER A 484 -15.27 -2.92 0.96
N SER A 485 -15.44 -3.93 1.84
CA SER A 485 -16.74 -4.56 2.04
C SER A 485 -16.93 -5.00 3.49
N CYS A 486 -18.08 -4.69 4.08
CA CYS A 486 -18.42 -5.09 5.44
C CYS A 486 -19.86 -5.62 5.56
N TRP A 487 -20.17 -6.16 6.74
CA TRP A 487 -21.54 -6.29 7.21
C TRP A 487 -21.85 -5.08 8.07
N SER A 488 -22.78 -4.24 7.65
CA SER A 488 -23.22 -3.10 8.47
C SER A 488 -23.97 -3.60 9.69
N VAL A 489 -23.43 -3.31 10.86
CA VAL A 489 -24.07 -3.65 12.13
C VAL A 489 -25.24 -2.70 12.46
N GLU A 490 -25.22 -1.50 11.91
CA GLU A 490 -26.27 -0.51 12.08
C GLU A 490 -27.55 -0.88 11.32
N TYR A 491 -27.41 -1.28 10.04
CA TYR A 491 -28.55 -1.60 9.17
C TYR A 491 -28.78 -3.10 8.98
N ASN A 492 -27.93 -3.93 9.59
CA ASN A 492 -27.99 -5.40 9.51
C ASN A 492 -28.05 -5.92 8.05
N ASN A 493 -27.18 -5.38 7.19
CA ASN A 493 -27.06 -5.77 5.79
C ASN A 493 -25.61 -5.59 5.29
N PRO A 494 -25.24 -6.21 4.16
CA PRO A 494 -23.95 -5.95 3.54
C PRO A 494 -23.88 -4.52 2.99
N PHE A 495 -22.72 -3.89 3.13
CA PHE A 495 -22.38 -2.61 2.54
C PHE A 495 -20.96 -2.63 1.99
N SER A 496 -20.71 -1.96 0.89
CA SER A 496 -19.39 -1.90 0.28
C SER A 496 -19.08 -0.49 -0.24
N ILE A 497 -17.80 -0.14 -0.21
CA ILE A 497 -17.28 1.03 -0.89
C ILE A 497 -16.71 0.58 -2.24
N ALA A 498 -16.99 1.34 -3.28
CA ALA A 498 -16.45 1.15 -4.61
C ALA A 498 -15.97 2.47 -5.22
N ILE A 499 -15.03 2.37 -6.14
CA ILE A 499 -14.57 3.50 -6.95
C ILE A 499 -14.98 3.19 -8.39
N ILE A 500 -15.91 3.97 -8.92
CA ILE A 500 -16.50 3.71 -10.24
C ILE A 500 -16.56 4.96 -11.10
N LYS A 501 -16.45 4.76 -12.41
CA LYS A 501 -16.55 5.81 -13.42
C LYS A 501 -17.90 6.52 -13.30
N ASP A 502 -17.87 7.85 -13.23
CA ASP A 502 -19.06 8.70 -13.11
C ASP A 502 -19.98 8.31 -11.93
N GLY A 503 -19.37 7.90 -10.81
CA GLY A 503 -20.11 7.28 -9.70
C GLY A 503 -21.17 8.16 -9.09
N LYS A 504 -20.92 9.47 -8.93
CA LYS A 504 -21.89 10.42 -8.36
C LYS A 504 -23.21 10.47 -9.13
N ASN A 505 -23.14 10.39 -10.47
CA ASN A 505 -24.31 10.41 -11.36
C ASN A 505 -25.01 9.04 -11.47
N LYS A 506 -24.42 8.01 -10.82
CA LYS A 506 -24.98 6.66 -10.79
C LYS A 506 -25.70 6.34 -9.47
N ILE A 507 -25.71 7.24 -8.51
CA ILE A 507 -26.45 7.05 -7.25
C ILE A 507 -27.94 6.84 -7.57
N GLY A 508 -28.54 5.78 -6.97
CA GLY A 508 -29.89 5.32 -7.22
C GLY A 508 -30.05 4.38 -8.42
N LYS A 509 -28.97 4.09 -9.16
CA LYS A 509 -28.98 3.12 -10.27
C LYS A 509 -28.62 1.72 -9.79
N ASN A 510 -29.16 0.71 -10.49
CA ASN A 510 -28.78 -0.67 -10.29
C ASN A 510 -27.63 -1.06 -11.25
N LEU A 511 -26.63 -1.71 -10.72
CA LEU A 511 -25.45 -2.22 -11.42
C LEU A 511 -25.23 -3.69 -11.00
N TYR A 512 -24.15 -4.29 -11.49
CA TYR A 512 -23.73 -5.64 -11.11
C TYR A 512 -22.31 -5.64 -10.58
N ALA A 513 -22.10 -6.23 -9.40
CA ALA A 513 -20.80 -6.55 -8.86
C ALA A 513 -20.44 -7.98 -9.26
N VAL A 514 -19.40 -8.14 -10.09
CA VAL A 514 -19.00 -9.43 -10.64
C VAL A 514 -17.61 -9.84 -10.20
N SER A 515 -17.45 -11.12 -9.90
CA SER A 515 -16.16 -11.74 -9.64
C SER A 515 -16.01 -12.99 -10.49
N PRO A 516 -15.41 -12.90 -11.68
CA PRO A 516 -15.30 -14.03 -12.60
C PRO A 516 -14.56 -15.24 -12.01
N LEU A 517 -13.54 -14.98 -11.16
CA LEU A 517 -12.79 -16.05 -10.49
C LEU A 517 -13.61 -16.87 -9.48
N LYS A 518 -14.72 -16.30 -8.99
CA LYS A 518 -15.61 -16.93 -8.02
C LYS A 518 -16.97 -17.31 -8.64
N ASP A 519 -17.14 -17.06 -9.93
CA ASP A 519 -18.42 -17.22 -10.66
C ASP A 519 -19.58 -16.51 -9.95
N ILE A 520 -19.35 -15.26 -9.55
CA ILE A 520 -20.31 -14.44 -8.79
C ILE A 520 -20.75 -13.26 -9.64
N SER A 521 -22.07 -13.03 -9.67
CA SER A 521 -22.70 -11.81 -10.18
C SER A 521 -23.82 -11.40 -9.22
N ILE A 522 -23.66 -10.25 -8.57
CA ILE A 522 -24.55 -9.73 -7.54
C ILE A 522 -25.16 -8.42 -8.05
N PRO A 523 -26.48 -8.32 -8.20
CA PRO A 523 -27.15 -7.06 -8.50
C PRO A 523 -27.07 -6.13 -7.28
N VAL A 524 -26.66 -4.88 -7.48
CA VAL A 524 -26.40 -3.90 -6.44
C VAL A 524 -27.05 -2.57 -6.76
N GLU A 525 -27.50 -1.85 -5.75
CA GLU A 525 -27.88 -0.46 -5.84
C GLU A 525 -26.68 0.43 -5.47
N VAL A 526 -26.44 1.46 -6.27
CA VAL A 526 -25.44 2.48 -5.99
C VAL A 526 -26.04 3.52 -5.03
N VAL A 527 -25.38 3.70 -3.89
CA VAL A 527 -25.81 4.63 -2.83
C VAL A 527 -24.67 5.60 -2.47
N SER A 528 -24.91 6.51 -1.54
CA SER A 528 -23.84 7.34 -0.98
C SER A 528 -22.79 6.48 -0.29
N SER A 529 -21.51 6.85 -0.41
CA SER A 529 -20.44 6.23 0.36
C SER A 529 -20.56 6.46 1.87
N HIS A 530 -21.18 7.56 2.29
CA HIS A 530 -21.52 7.84 3.68
C HIS A 530 -22.87 7.17 4.00
N TYR A 531 -22.80 5.92 4.46
CA TYR A 531 -23.97 5.08 4.65
C TYR A 531 -24.64 5.28 6.02
N VAL A 532 -23.83 5.40 7.06
CA VAL A 532 -24.27 5.65 8.44
C VAL A 532 -23.91 7.08 8.80
N ASP A 533 -24.82 7.81 9.45
CA ASP A 533 -24.64 9.19 9.95
C ASP A 533 -23.99 10.16 8.93
N PRO A 534 -24.59 10.35 7.74
CA PRO A 534 -24.00 11.16 6.67
C PRO A 534 -23.73 12.61 7.06
N GLU A 535 -24.45 13.13 8.07
CA GLU A 535 -24.28 14.48 8.61
C GLU A 535 -23.12 14.56 9.64
N GLY A 536 -22.60 13.44 10.12
CA GLY A 536 -21.57 13.38 11.14
C GLY A 536 -22.03 13.93 12.49
N SER A 537 -23.27 13.69 12.85
CA SER A 537 -23.88 14.14 14.11
C SER A 537 -23.28 13.40 15.31
N ARG A 538 -22.99 12.10 15.17
CA ARG A 538 -22.43 11.26 16.24
C ARG A 538 -21.04 11.72 16.67
N VAL A 539 -20.18 12.06 15.74
CA VAL A 539 -18.81 12.53 16.05
C VAL A 539 -18.80 13.90 16.72
N ARG A 540 -19.87 14.67 16.56
CA ARG A 540 -20.05 16.02 17.14
C ARG A 540 -20.93 16.06 18.37
N SER A 541 -21.55 14.93 18.74
CA SER A 541 -22.44 14.82 19.90
C SER A 541 -21.79 15.13 21.25
#